data_952d419028707157cd4f9bb5424a777b
#
_entry.id   952d419028707157cd4f9bb5424a777b
#
_cell.length_a   1.000
_cell.length_b   1.000
_cell.length_c   1.000
_cell.angle_alpha   90.00
_cell.angle_beta   90.00
_cell.angle_gamma   90.00
#
_symmetry.space_group_name_H-M   'P 1'
#
loop_
_entity.id
_entity.type
_entity.pdbx_description
1 polymer ?
#
loop_
_entity_poly.entity_id
_entity_poly.type
_entity_poly.pdbx_seq_one_letter_code
_entity_poly.pdbx_strand_id
1 'polypeptide(L)'
;MSDASDAAPTARVLAYGAAALLVGLGDATAVAHLTRAIGASALAAEVEVVPAATTVLVRVGDPRRGAAPGRLAAVRHALEDLLAQPDVAINAWVADEWAADADADLVEIPVRYDGDDLSDVAGRVGLTVAELIALHSGTVFLAAFCGFTAGFCYMTGLPERLVLPRLPSPRPRVPADTVAIADIYCGVYPAATPGGWNLLGTTAVSMWDARRDPPNLVAPGQRVRFVPVT
;
A
#
# COMPACT_ATOMS: atom_id res chain seq x y z
N MET A 1 -22.15 -15.59 26.96
CA MET A 1 -21.53 -16.70 26.22
C MET A 1 -21.99 -16.58 24.79
N SER A 2 -21.19 -16.00 23.94
CA SER A 2 -21.34 -16.09 22.49
C SER A 2 -19.92 -16.10 21.96
N ASP A 3 -19.50 -17.31 21.61
CA ASP A 3 -18.23 -17.64 21.00
C ASP A 3 -18.32 -17.20 19.54
N ALA A 4 -17.89 -15.99 19.25
CA ALA A 4 -17.67 -15.54 17.88
C ALA A 4 -16.30 -16.08 17.49
N SER A 5 -16.31 -17.28 16.90
CA SER A 5 -15.18 -17.88 16.19
C SER A 5 -14.60 -16.86 15.24
N ASP A 6 -13.45 -16.31 15.60
CA ASP A 6 -12.59 -15.43 14.79
C ASP A 6 -11.89 -16.31 13.74
N ALA A 7 -12.67 -16.85 12.81
CA ALA A 7 -12.13 -17.54 11.65
C ALA A 7 -11.56 -16.45 10.72
N ALA A 8 -10.25 -16.44 10.56
CA ALA A 8 -9.57 -15.59 9.57
C ALA A 8 -10.32 -15.66 8.22
N PRO A 9 -10.57 -14.53 7.55
CA PRO A 9 -11.34 -14.51 6.32
C PRO A 9 -10.64 -15.40 5.28
N THR A 10 -11.32 -16.47 4.90
CA THR A 10 -10.82 -17.40 3.88
C THR A 10 -10.66 -16.65 2.56
N ALA A 11 -9.47 -16.68 1.98
CA ALA A 11 -9.20 -16.07 0.69
C ALA A 11 -10.20 -16.57 -0.37
N ARG A 12 -10.71 -15.65 -1.21
CA ARG A 12 -11.70 -15.96 -2.24
C ARG A 12 -11.19 -15.56 -3.61
N VAL A 13 -11.12 -16.50 -4.53
CA VAL A 13 -10.78 -16.23 -5.93
C VAL A 13 -12.08 -16.13 -6.74
N LEU A 14 -12.37 -14.94 -7.24
CA LEU A 14 -13.59 -14.63 -8.01
C LEU A 14 -13.24 -14.32 -9.46
N ALA A 15 -14.12 -14.65 -10.39
CA ALA A 15 -14.00 -14.19 -11.76
C ALA A 15 -14.27 -12.66 -11.82
N TYR A 16 -13.45 -11.92 -12.54
CA TYR A 16 -13.64 -10.49 -12.76
C TYR A 16 -13.65 -10.18 -14.25
N GLY A 17 -14.83 -10.23 -14.84
CA GLY A 17 -14.98 -10.18 -16.29
C GLY A 17 -14.39 -11.40 -17.01
N ALA A 18 -14.07 -11.22 -18.29
CA ALA A 18 -13.60 -12.30 -19.17
C ALA A 18 -12.06 -12.45 -19.17
N ALA A 19 -11.31 -11.58 -18.49
CA ALA A 19 -9.86 -11.48 -18.60
C ALA A 19 -9.12 -11.38 -17.28
N ALA A 20 -9.81 -11.47 -16.14
CA ALA A 20 -9.18 -11.29 -14.84
C ALA A 20 -9.83 -12.11 -13.72
N LEU A 21 -9.08 -12.28 -12.65
CA LEU A 21 -9.52 -12.83 -11.37
C LEU A 21 -9.32 -11.78 -10.28
N LEU A 22 -10.25 -11.71 -9.35
CA LEU A 22 -10.15 -10.89 -8.14
C LEU A 22 -9.99 -11.80 -6.94
N VAL A 23 -8.88 -11.66 -6.23
CA VAL A 23 -8.63 -12.38 -4.99
C VAL A 23 -8.97 -11.48 -3.81
N GLY A 24 -10.00 -11.83 -3.05
CA GLY A 24 -10.36 -11.17 -1.79
C GLY A 24 -9.53 -11.75 -0.64
N LEU A 25 -8.95 -10.87 0.17
CA LEU A 25 -8.07 -11.18 1.28
C LEU A 25 -8.52 -10.42 2.54
N GLY A 26 -7.97 -10.79 3.70
CA GLY A 26 -8.38 -10.16 4.97
C GLY A 26 -7.84 -8.75 5.18
N ASP A 27 -6.59 -8.51 4.78
CA ASP A 27 -5.87 -7.28 5.07
C ASP A 27 -4.75 -7.00 4.05
N ALA A 28 -4.08 -5.87 4.21
CA ALA A 28 -3.00 -5.42 3.35
C ALA A 28 -1.74 -6.31 3.43
N THR A 29 -1.53 -6.99 4.54
CA THR A 29 -0.40 -7.91 4.74
C THR A 29 -0.58 -9.14 3.86
N ALA A 30 -1.76 -9.76 3.89
CA ALA A 30 -2.11 -10.88 3.02
C ALA A 30 -2.02 -10.50 1.53
N VAL A 31 -2.41 -9.26 1.18
CA VAL A 31 -2.25 -8.71 -0.18
C VAL A 31 -0.77 -8.66 -0.58
N ALA A 32 0.09 -8.14 0.28
CA ALA A 32 1.53 -8.05 0.01
C ALA A 32 2.16 -9.44 -0.16
N HIS A 33 1.79 -10.41 0.68
CA HIS A 33 2.25 -11.81 0.60
C HIS A 33 1.85 -12.45 -0.72
N LEU A 34 0.57 -12.40 -1.08
CA LEU A 34 0.12 -12.98 -2.35
C LEU A 34 0.78 -12.32 -3.55
N THR A 35 0.92 -10.99 -3.52
CA THR A 35 1.57 -10.24 -4.60
C THR A 35 3.02 -10.71 -4.79
N ARG A 36 3.77 -10.86 -3.70
CA ARG A 36 5.15 -11.37 -3.72
C ARG A 36 5.21 -12.83 -4.20
N ALA A 37 4.33 -13.69 -3.67
CA ALA A 37 4.27 -15.11 -4.07
C ALA A 37 4.00 -15.27 -5.57
N ILE A 38 3.08 -14.47 -6.13
CA ILE A 38 2.85 -14.43 -7.59
C ILE A 38 4.12 -13.98 -8.30
N GLY A 39 4.78 -12.91 -7.83
CA GLY A 39 6.02 -12.39 -8.42
C GLY A 39 7.18 -13.39 -8.42
N ALA A 40 7.25 -14.26 -7.41
CA ALA A 40 8.26 -15.33 -7.30
C ALA A 40 7.88 -16.62 -8.06
N SER A 41 6.66 -16.72 -8.58
CA SER A 41 6.14 -17.91 -9.26
C SER A 41 6.23 -17.81 -10.77
N ALA A 42 5.96 -18.92 -11.48
CA ALA A 42 5.83 -18.94 -12.93
C ALA A 42 4.72 -18.01 -13.47
N LEU A 43 3.74 -17.65 -12.63
CA LEU A 43 2.67 -16.73 -13.00
C LEU A 43 3.16 -15.30 -13.29
N ALA A 44 4.30 -14.88 -12.73
CA ALA A 44 4.83 -13.52 -12.88
C ALA A 44 4.96 -13.07 -14.35
N ALA A 45 5.39 -13.99 -15.24
CA ALA A 45 5.54 -13.70 -16.66
C ALA A 45 4.22 -13.74 -17.46
N GLU A 46 3.13 -14.16 -16.83
CA GLU A 46 1.90 -14.55 -17.50
C GLU A 46 0.69 -13.68 -17.13
N VAL A 47 0.81 -12.93 -16.03
CA VAL A 47 -0.29 -12.12 -15.48
C VAL A 47 0.21 -10.72 -15.11
N GLU A 48 -0.71 -9.77 -15.13
CA GLU A 48 -0.51 -8.46 -14.52
C GLU A 48 -1.20 -8.44 -13.15
N VAL A 49 -0.48 -8.02 -12.13
CA VAL A 49 -0.96 -8.01 -10.74
C VAL A 49 -1.19 -6.59 -10.28
N VAL A 50 -2.39 -6.31 -9.78
CA VAL A 50 -2.75 -5.00 -9.21
C VAL A 50 -3.20 -5.20 -7.76
N PRO A 51 -2.34 -4.94 -6.78
CA PRO A 51 -2.71 -5.00 -5.38
C PRO A 51 -3.57 -3.78 -4.97
N ALA A 52 -4.45 -3.99 -3.99
CA ALA A 52 -5.25 -2.97 -3.32
C ALA A 52 -5.29 -3.22 -1.80
N ALA A 53 -6.16 -2.54 -1.06
CA ALA A 53 -6.19 -2.61 0.41
C ALA A 53 -6.45 -4.03 0.95
N THR A 54 -7.37 -4.76 0.36
CA THR A 54 -7.80 -6.11 0.79
C THR A 54 -8.02 -7.06 -0.38
N THR A 55 -7.61 -6.68 -1.57
CA THR A 55 -7.80 -7.49 -2.78
C THR A 55 -6.59 -7.43 -3.69
N VAL A 56 -6.41 -8.47 -4.48
CA VAL A 56 -5.45 -8.50 -5.59
C VAL A 56 -6.21 -8.78 -6.88
N LEU A 57 -6.13 -7.87 -7.86
CA LEU A 57 -6.62 -8.14 -9.20
C LEU A 57 -5.50 -8.80 -10.01
N VAL A 58 -5.78 -9.98 -10.55
CA VAL A 58 -4.88 -10.73 -11.41
C VAL A 58 -5.44 -10.72 -12.83
N ARG A 59 -4.82 -9.93 -13.71
CA ARG A 59 -5.21 -9.83 -15.11
C ARG A 59 -4.52 -10.90 -15.91
N VAL A 60 -5.31 -11.71 -16.64
CA VAL A 60 -4.86 -12.92 -17.36
C VAL A 60 -4.86 -12.72 -18.87
N GLY A 61 -5.54 -11.69 -19.35
CA GLY A 61 -5.69 -11.41 -20.78
C GLY A 61 -6.06 -9.97 -21.08
N ASP A 62 -6.31 -9.68 -22.34
CA ASP A 62 -6.75 -8.37 -22.79
C ASP A 62 -8.20 -8.10 -22.29
N PRO A 63 -8.45 -6.99 -21.61
CA PRO A 63 -9.80 -6.63 -21.12
C PRO A 63 -10.86 -6.55 -22.25
N ARG A 64 -10.43 -6.27 -23.48
CA ARG A 64 -11.32 -6.15 -24.65
C ARG A 64 -11.58 -7.46 -25.37
N ARG A 65 -10.62 -8.41 -25.30
CA ARG A 65 -10.64 -9.68 -26.03
C ARG A 65 -10.89 -10.88 -25.12
N GLY A 66 -10.78 -10.71 -23.81
CA GLY A 66 -10.82 -11.79 -22.84
C GLY A 66 -9.51 -12.58 -22.76
N ALA A 67 -9.50 -13.57 -21.89
CA ALA A 67 -8.41 -14.54 -21.81
C ALA A 67 -8.59 -15.65 -22.85
N ALA A 68 -7.51 -16.26 -23.27
CA ALA A 68 -7.56 -17.46 -24.10
C ALA A 68 -8.37 -18.59 -23.41
N PRO A 69 -9.05 -19.48 -24.16
CA PRO A 69 -9.82 -20.57 -23.60
C PRO A 69 -8.99 -21.39 -22.58
N GLY A 70 -9.60 -21.67 -21.41
CA GLY A 70 -8.97 -22.41 -20.31
C GLY A 70 -7.93 -21.63 -19.48
N ARG A 71 -7.47 -20.45 -19.93
CA ARG A 71 -6.41 -19.70 -19.25
C ARG A 71 -6.83 -19.20 -17.88
N LEU A 72 -8.02 -18.63 -17.77
CA LEU A 72 -8.56 -18.19 -16.46
C LEU A 72 -8.66 -19.35 -15.46
N ALA A 73 -9.04 -20.54 -15.92
CA ALA A 73 -9.14 -21.72 -15.06
C ALA A 73 -7.74 -22.18 -14.59
N ALA A 74 -6.76 -22.18 -15.49
CA ALA A 74 -5.38 -22.57 -15.16
C ALA A 74 -4.76 -21.58 -14.14
N VAL A 75 -4.92 -20.28 -14.36
CA VAL A 75 -4.42 -19.26 -13.43
C VAL A 75 -5.17 -19.32 -12.10
N ARG A 76 -6.47 -19.57 -12.11
CA ARG A 76 -7.26 -19.78 -10.87
C ARG A 76 -6.67 -20.91 -10.03
N HIS A 77 -6.43 -22.08 -10.65
CA HIS A 77 -5.89 -23.24 -9.97
C HIS A 77 -4.51 -22.93 -9.36
N ALA A 78 -3.63 -22.29 -10.13
CA ALA A 78 -2.31 -21.89 -9.64
C ALA A 78 -2.39 -20.86 -8.49
N LEU A 79 -3.36 -19.95 -8.48
CA LEU A 79 -3.60 -19.03 -7.38
C LEU A 79 -4.13 -19.76 -6.13
N GLU A 80 -5.03 -20.71 -6.31
CA GLU A 80 -5.56 -21.55 -5.22
C GLU A 80 -4.44 -22.40 -4.59
N ASP A 81 -3.51 -22.93 -5.41
CA ASP A 81 -2.33 -23.65 -4.94
C ASP A 81 -1.37 -22.74 -4.15
N LEU A 82 -1.14 -21.49 -4.63
CA LEU A 82 -0.35 -20.50 -3.88
C LEU A 82 -1.00 -20.15 -2.55
N LEU A 83 -2.31 -19.92 -2.53
CA LEU A 83 -3.05 -19.58 -1.31
C LEU A 83 -3.11 -20.73 -0.30
N ALA A 84 -2.96 -21.98 -0.75
CA ALA A 84 -2.89 -23.15 0.12
C ALA A 84 -1.52 -23.35 0.79
N GLN A 85 -0.48 -22.62 0.34
CA GLN A 85 0.85 -22.70 0.96
C GLN A 85 0.84 -22.03 2.34
N PRO A 86 1.43 -22.64 3.38
CA PRO A 86 1.45 -22.11 4.74
C PRO A 86 2.01 -20.69 4.80
N ASP A 87 3.05 -20.39 4.04
CA ASP A 87 3.74 -19.09 4.03
C ASP A 87 2.92 -17.96 3.40
N VAL A 88 1.91 -18.29 2.60
CA VAL A 88 0.97 -17.33 2.01
C VAL A 88 -0.32 -17.23 2.82
N ALA A 89 -0.71 -18.32 3.49
CA ALA A 89 -1.96 -18.41 4.23
C ALA A 89 -1.88 -17.84 5.65
N ILE A 90 -0.69 -17.56 6.19
CA ILE A 90 -0.53 -17.30 7.61
C ILE A 90 -0.16 -15.85 7.94
N ASN A 91 -0.85 -15.34 8.94
CA ASN A 91 -0.67 -14.21 9.81
C ASN A 91 0.73 -14.05 10.47
N ALA A 92 1.74 -14.78 10.05
CA ALA A 92 3.08 -14.73 10.61
C ALA A 92 3.99 -13.82 9.78
N TRP A 93 3.67 -12.54 9.75
CA TRP A 93 4.60 -11.55 9.28
C TRP A 93 5.57 -11.21 10.40
N VAL A 94 6.74 -11.84 10.39
CA VAL A 94 7.84 -11.39 11.23
C VAL A 94 8.52 -10.25 10.44
N ALA A 95 8.60 -9.08 11.04
CA ALA A 95 9.27 -7.91 10.49
C ALA A 95 10.75 -8.19 10.11
N ASP A 96 11.30 -9.30 10.56
CA ASP A 96 12.69 -9.70 10.36
C ASP A 96 13.01 -10.25 8.95
N GLU A 97 12.05 -10.79 8.21
CA GLU A 97 12.34 -11.29 6.84
C GLU A 97 12.55 -10.17 5.80
N TRP A 98 12.09 -8.94 6.10
CA TRP A 98 12.37 -7.76 5.28
C TRP A 98 13.76 -7.16 5.58
N ALA A 99 14.44 -7.65 6.59
CA ALA A 99 15.76 -7.16 6.99
C ALA A 99 16.91 -7.73 6.14
N ALA A 100 16.68 -8.78 5.37
CA ALA A 100 17.75 -9.51 4.67
C ALA A 100 18.38 -8.74 3.49
N ASP A 101 17.70 -7.72 2.91
CA ASP A 101 18.26 -6.82 1.88
C ASP A 101 17.99 -5.34 2.27
N ALA A 102 18.44 -4.98 3.46
CA ALA A 102 17.95 -3.80 4.18
C ALA A 102 18.18 -2.45 3.47
N ASP A 103 19.13 -2.32 2.55
CA ASP A 103 19.51 -1.03 1.96
C ASP A 103 19.29 -0.90 0.44
N ALA A 104 19.05 -2.00 -0.28
CA ALA A 104 18.99 -1.96 -1.75
C ALA A 104 17.74 -1.29 -2.32
N ASP A 105 16.60 -1.29 -1.57
CA ASP A 105 15.30 -0.82 -2.05
C ASP A 105 14.66 0.27 -1.17
N LEU A 106 15.44 0.94 -0.33
CA LEU A 106 14.94 2.01 0.52
C LEU A 106 14.86 3.34 -0.25
N VAL A 107 13.64 3.80 -0.47
CA VAL A 107 13.40 5.13 -1.04
C VAL A 107 13.34 6.17 0.08
N GLU A 108 14.26 7.12 0.08
CA GLU A 108 14.23 8.25 1.01
C GLU A 108 13.51 9.44 0.39
N ILE A 109 12.52 9.98 1.11
CA ILE A 109 11.74 11.14 0.69
C ILE A 109 12.01 12.30 1.65
N PRO A 110 12.73 13.35 1.22
CA PRO A 110 12.92 14.56 2.02
C PRO A 110 11.58 15.23 2.32
N VAL A 111 11.34 15.61 3.58
CA VAL A 111 10.08 16.23 4.01
C VAL A 111 10.34 17.43 4.88
N ARG A 112 9.75 18.56 4.52
CA ARG A 112 9.56 19.69 5.42
C ARG A 112 8.24 19.48 6.17
N TYR A 113 8.32 19.38 7.48
CA TYR A 113 7.16 19.18 8.35
C TYR A 113 6.48 20.52 8.65
N ASP A 114 5.74 21.02 7.67
CA ASP A 114 5.03 22.29 7.65
C ASP A 114 3.52 22.12 7.34
N GLY A 115 2.99 20.91 7.51
CA GLY A 115 1.59 20.61 7.18
C GLY A 115 0.60 21.29 8.13
N ASP A 116 -0.54 21.70 7.57
CA ASP A 116 -1.59 22.43 8.27
C ASP A 116 -2.11 21.69 9.52
N ASP A 117 -2.04 20.35 9.54
CA ASP A 117 -2.56 19.53 10.64
C ASP A 117 -1.47 19.08 11.62
N LEU A 118 -0.20 19.38 11.38
CA LEU A 118 0.93 18.84 12.15
C LEU A 118 0.76 19.05 13.66
N SER A 119 0.40 20.26 14.06
CA SER A 119 0.22 20.61 15.49
C SER A 119 -1.04 19.97 16.07
N ASP A 120 -2.15 19.89 15.32
CA ASP A 120 -3.38 19.24 15.75
C ASP A 120 -3.17 17.73 15.93
N VAL A 121 -2.53 17.08 14.95
CA VAL A 121 -2.15 15.65 15.03
C VAL A 121 -1.30 15.39 16.27
N ALA A 122 -0.26 16.19 16.52
CA ALA A 122 0.57 16.04 17.71
C ALA A 122 -0.25 16.14 19.00
N GLY A 123 -1.12 17.13 19.11
CA GLY A 123 -2.02 17.30 20.27
C GLY A 123 -2.97 16.11 20.45
N ARG A 124 -3.59 15.62 19.39
CA ARG A 124 -4.54 14.48 19.42
C ARG A 124 -3.89 13.18 19.88
N VAL A 125 -2.62 12.96 19.55
CA VAL A 125 -1.89 11.75 19.93
C VAL A 125 -1.04 11.93 21.22
N GLY A 126 -1.13 13.10 21.87
CA GLY A 126 -0.41 13.41 23.12
C GLY A 126 1.12 13.44 22.92
N LEU A 127 1.58 14.02 21.83
CA LEU A 127 2.99 14.25 21.49
C LEU A 127 3.27 15.74 21.31
N THR A 128 4.50 16.14 21.50
CA THR A 128 5.01 17.38 20.93
C THR A 128 5.21 17.22 19.42
N VAL A 129 5.25 18.32 18.68
CA VAL A 129 5.55 18.31 17.24
C VAL A 129 6.89 17.63 16.96
N ALA A 130 7.91 17.88 17.79
CA ALA A 130 9.22 17.28 17.63
C ALA A 130 9.20 15.75 17.80
N GLU A 131 8.45 15.25 18.80
CA GLU A 131 8.30 13.80 19.02
C GLU A 131 7.49 13.14 17.88
N LEU A 132 6.46 13.82 17.35
CA LEU A 132 5.72 13.34 16.19
C LEU A 132 6.65 13.22 14.98
N ILE A 133 7.42 14.26 14.67
CA ILE A 133 8.38 14.25 13.57
C ILE A 133 9.40 13.12 13.75
N ALA A 134 9.97 12.97 14.94
CA ALA A 134 10.93 11.91 15.23
C ALA A 134 10.30 10.51 15.04
N LEU A 135 9.07 10.31 15.51
CA LEU A 135 8.35 9.04 15.37
C LEU A 135 8.05 8.72 13.91
N HIS A 136 7.51 9.68 13.16
CA HIS A 136 7.16 9.49 11.75
C HIS A 136 8.41 9.27 10.88
N SER A 137 9.43 10.09 11.03
CA SER A 137 10.69 10.01 10.25
C SER A 137 11.58 8.83 10.65
N GLY A 138 11.48 8.36 11.88
CA GLY A 138 12.17 7.15 12.34
C GLY A 138 11.53 5.84 11.86
N THR A 139 10.34 5.92 11.24
CA THR A 139 9.61 4.77 10.75
C THR A 139 10.02 4.43 9.32
N VAL A 140 10.22 3.13 9.06
CA VAL A 140 10.32 2.60 7.70
C VAL A 140 8.95 2.07 7.30
N PHE A 141 8.39 2.68 6.26
CA PHE A 141 7.10 2.31 5.70
C PHE A 141 7.27 1.29 4.57
N LEU A 142 6.21 0.52 4.34
CA LEU A 142 6.09 -0.37 3.20
C LEU A 142 5.07 0.20 2.21
N ALA A 143 5.46 0.38 0.96
CA ALA A 143 4.55 0.68 -0.14
C ALA A 143 3.63 -0.53 -0.40
N ALA A 144 2.41 -0.50 0.13
CA ALA A 144 1.50 -1.64 0.05
C ALA A 144 0.84 -1.75 -1.33
N PHE A 145 0.32 -0.65 -1.85
CA PHE A 145 -0.31 -0.58 -3.17
C PHE A 145 -0.38 0.86 -3.68
N CYS A 146 -0.50 1.01 -4.99
CA CYS A 146 -0.76 2.31 -5.63
C CYS A 146 -2.20 2.39 -6.11
N GLY A 147 -2.80 3.60 -6.03
CA GLY A 147 -4.18 3.80 -6.43
C GLY A 147 -4.61 5.25 -6.22
N PHE A 148 -5.90 5.53 -6.32
CA PHE A 148 -6.49 6.87 -6.22
C PHE A 148 -6.11 7.77 -7.40
N THR A 149 -4.82 8.08 -7.60
CA THR A 149 -4.30 8.84 -8.75
C THR A 149 -2.89 8.37 -9.10
N ALA A 150 -2.41 8.68 -10.30
CA ALA A 150 -1.07 8.32 -10.75
C ALA A 150 0.00 8.85 -9.78
N GLY A 151 0.87 7.96 -9.29
CA GLY A 151 1.91 8.25 -8.32
C GLY A 151 1.49 8.27 -6.86
N PHE A 152 0.19 8.14 -6.53
CA PHE A 152 -0.23 7.98 -5.14
C PHE A 152 -0.01 6.55 -4.68
N CYS A 153 0.78 6.39 -3.62
CA CYS A 153 1.05 5.10 -2.99
C CYS A 153 0.56 5.09 -1.54
N TYR A 154 -0.19 4.04 -1.19
CA TYR A 154 -0.59 3.75 0.18
C TYR A 154 0.52 2.99 0.87
N MET A 155 1.10 3.59 1.91
CA MET A 155 2.21 3.03 2.67
C MET A 155 1.71 2.57 4.05
N THR A 156 2.01 1.34 4.42
CA THR A 156 1.73 0.74 5.73
C THR A 156 2.95 0.82 6.65
N GLY A 157 2.76 0.44 7.92
CA GLY A 157 3.81 0.52 8.94
C GLY A 157 3.73 1.78 9.78
N LEU A 158 2.64 2.55 9.65
CA LEU A 158 2.40 3.72 10.51
C LEU A 158 2.36 3.26 11.98
N PRO A 159 3.14 3.87 12.88
CA PRO A 159 3.08 3.56 14.30
C PRO A 159 1.65 3.69 14.84
N GLU A 160 1.21 2.73 15.66
CA GLU A 160 -0.15 2.68 16.19
C GLU A 160 -0.57 4.01 16.83
N ARG A 161 0.34 4.68 17.50
CA ARG A 161 0.11 5.99 18.11
C ARG A 161 -0.27 7.08 17.11
N LEU A 162 0.14 6.96 15.83
CA LEU A 162 -0.18 7.92 14.76
C LEU A 162 -1.41 7.49 13.94
N VAL A 163 -2.04 6.36 14.26
CA VAL A 163 -3.25 5.91 13.59
C VAL A 163 -4.42 6.82 13.97
N LEU A 164 -4.84 7.66 13.04
CA LEU A 164 -5.91 8.61 13.19
C LEU A 164 -6.91 8.50 12.04
N PRO A 165 -8.22 8.64 12.31
CA PRO A 165 -9.21 8.63 11.24
C PRO A 165 -9.01 9.81 10.30
N ARG A 166 -9.57 9.69 9.11
CA ARG A 166 -9.70 10.81 8.17
C ARG A 166 -10.47 11.95 8.80
N LEU A 167 -10.27 13.15 8.28
CA LEU A 167 -11.09 14.30 8.65
C LEU A 167 -12.56 14.02 8.34
N PRO A 168 -13.50 14.46 9.22
CA PRO A 168 -14.94 14.27 8.99
C PRO A 168 -15.45 14.89 7.68
N SER A 169 -14.85 16.00 7.26
CA SER A 169 -15.09 16.63 5.97
C SER A 169 -13.81 16.73 5.18
N PRO A 170 -13.75 16.16 3.98
CA PRO A 170 -12.57 16.29 3.13
C PRO A 170 -12.37 17.75 2.70
N ARG A 171 -11.11 18.17 2.59
CA ARG A 171 -10.75 19.44 1.99
C ARG A 171 -11.09 19.43 0.52
N PRO A 172 -11.62 20.52 -0.04
CA PRO A 172 -11.86 20.63 -1.50
C PRO A 172 -10.56 20.52 -2.30
N ARG A 173 -9.42 20.87 -1.68
CA ARG A 173 -8.12 20.84 -2.30
C ARG A 173 -7.02 20.59 -1.26
N VAL A 174 -6.30 19.49 -1.41
CA VAL A 174 -4.99 19.22 -0.80
C VAL A 174 -3.95 19.59 -1.86
N PRO A 175 -2.90 20.38 -1.54
CA PRO A 175 -1.84 20.68 -2.48
C PRO A 175 -1.11 19.43 -2.97
N ALA A 176 -0.49 19.49 -4.15
CA ALA A 176 0.48 18.47 -4.58
C ALA A 176 1.65 18.40 -3.61
N ASP A 177 2.32 17.27 -3.61
CA ASP A 177 3.53 16.99 -2.85
C ASP A 177 3.35 17.06 -1.32
N THR A 178 2.09 16.96 -0.86
CA THR A 178 1.73 16.94 0.57
C THR A 178 1.88 15.52 1.14
N VAL A 179 2.67 15.38 2.21
CA VAL A 179 2.78 14.17 3.02
C VAL A 179 1.64 14.14 4.04
N ALA A 180 0.92 13.03 4.11
CA ALA A 180 -0.25 12.92 4.96
C ALA A 180 -0.47 11.50 5.49
N ILE A 181 -1.23 11.42 6.60
CA ILE A 181 -1.62 10.16 7.23
C ILE A 181 -3.14 10.06 7.39
N ALA A 182 -3.68 8.86 7.27
CA ALA A 182 -5.05 8.52 7.62
C ALA A 182 -5.22 7.03 7.85
N ASP A 183 -6.03 6.67 8.83
CA ASP A 183 -6.20 5.27 9.25
C ASP A 183 -4.82 4.64 9.52
N ILE A 184 -4.51 3.52 8.92
CA ILE A 184 -3.21 2.83 9.05
C ILE A 184 -2.19 3.25 7.98
N TYR A 185 -2.52 4.22 7.15
CA TYR A 185 -1.72 4.56 5.96
C TYR A 185 -1.00 5.91 6.10
N CYS A 186 0.18 5.96 5.50
CA CYS A 186 0.87 7.18 5.11
C CYS A 186 0.90 7.28 3.57
N GLY A 187 1.03 8.49 3.03
CA GLY A 187 1.16 8.71 1.59
C GLY A 187 1.54 10.13 1.24
N VAL A 188 1.88 10.33 -0.03
CA VAL A 188 2.19 11.65 -0.59
C VAL A 188 1.23 11.92 -1.73
N TYR A 189 0.56 13.07 -1.71
CA TYR A 189 -0.32 13.51 -2.79
C TYR A 189 0.50 13.94 -4.00
N PRO A 190 0.50 13.22 -5.13
CA PRO A 190 1.34 13.57 -6.29
C PRO A 190 0.78 14.75 -7.10
N ALA A 191 -0.48 15.07 -6.89
CA ALA A 191 -1.18 16.16 -7.55
C ALA A 191 -2.20 16.78 -6.60
N ALA A 192 -2.61 18.02 -6.87
CA ALA A 192 -3.64 18.66 -6.08
C ALA A 192 -5.00 18.01 -6.31
N THR A 193 -5.61 17.48 -5.25
CA THR A 193 -6.88 16.75 -5.27
C THR A 193 -7.70 17.05 -4.02
N PRO A 194 -9.02 16.82 -4.02
CA PRO A 194 -9.77 16.73 -2.77
C PRO A 194 -9.22 15.61 -1.88
N GLY A 195 -9.22 15.81 -0.56
CA GLY A 195 -8.73 14.78 0.38
C GLY A 195 -9.03 15.08 1.83
N GLY A 196 -9.17 14.03 2.64
CA GLY A 196 -9.47 14.10 4.07
C GLY A 196 -8.37 13.55 4.97
N TRP A 197 -7.14 13.39 4.47
CA TRP A 197 -6.02 12.94 5.28
C TRP A 197 -5.45 14.07 6.13
N ASN A 198 -4.80 13.72 7.24
CA ASN A 198 -4.15 14.67 8.14
C ASN A 198 -2.79 15.06 7.54
N LEU A 199 -2.59 16.33 7.25
CA LEU A 199 -1.43 16.86 6.52
C LEU A 199 -0.26 17.12 7.48
N LEU A 200 0.85 16.42 7.29
CA LEU A 200 2.04 16.51 8.14
C LEU A 200 3.13 17.43 7.59
N GLY A 201 3.25 17.53 6.26
CA GLY A 201 4.32 18.31 5.65
C GLY A 201 4.30 18.27 4.13
N THR A 202 5.37 18.78 3.53
CA THR A 202 5.53 18.83 2.08
C THR A 202 6.88 18.26 1.66
N THR A 203 6.94 17.75 0.41
CA THR A 203 8.19 17.29 -0.22
C THR A 203 8.41 18.02 -1.53
N ALA A 204 9.68 18.18 -1.92
CA ALA A 204 10.02 18.70 -3.26
C ALA A 204 10.20 17.58 -4.30
N VAL A 205 10.03 16.33 -3.89
CA VAL A 205 10.26 15.17 -4.77
C VAL A 205 8.97 14.81 -5.49
N SER A 206 9.02 14.80 -6.82
CA SER A 206 7.87 14.38 -7.63
C SER A 206 7.63 12.89 -7.52
N MET A 207 6.47 12.50 -7.01
CA MET A 207 6.05 11.10 -6.89
C MET A 207 5.74 10.45 -8.25
N TRP A 208 5.41 11.27 -9.25
CA TRP A 208 5.08 10.82 -10.60
C TRP A 208 5.72 11.72 -11.67
N ASP A 209 6.44 11.11 -12.60
CA ASP A 209 6.92 11.80 -13.81
C ASP A 209 6.78 10.85 -15.00
N ALA A 210 5.91 11.21 -15.96
CA ALA A 210 5.68 10.40 -17.16
C ALA A 210 6.92 10.23 -18.06
N ARG A 211 7.97 11.04 -17.84
CA ARG A 211 9.25 10.94 -18.57
C ARG A 211 10.24 9.98 -17.90
N ARG A 212 9.96 9.58 -16.66
CA ARG A 212 10.79 8.62 -15.92
C ARG A 212 10.37 7.18 -16.27
N ASP A 213 11.30 6.26 -16.24
CA ASP A 213 11.06 4.82 -16.39
C ASP A 213 11.65 4.06 -15.18
N PRO A 214 10.82 3.49 -14.30
CA PRO A 214 9.36 3.58 -14.24
C PRO A 214 8.88 4.99 -13.84
N PRO A 215 7.67 5.41 -14.24
CA PRO A 215 7.16 6.76 -13.98
C PRO A 215 6.87 7.04 -12.51
N ASN A 216 6.53 6.02 -11.72
CA ASN A 216 6.38 6.10 -10.27
C ASN A 216 7.74 6.25 -9.57
N LEU A 217 7.82 7.09 -8.55
CA LEU A 217 8.98 7.11 -7.66
C LEU A 217 8.98 5.89 -6.74
N VAL A 218 7.80 5.51 -6.26
CA VAL A 218 7.59 4.40 -5.33
C VAL A 218 6.69 3.37 -5.99
N ALA A 219 7.13 2.11 -5.99
CA ALA A 219 6.36 0.96 -6.45
C ALA A 219 5.90 0.09 -5.26
N PRO A 220 4.80 -0.67 -5.40
CA PRO A 220 4.38 -1.63 -4.39
C PRO A 220 5.51 -2.61 -4.04
N GLY A 221 5.68 -2.86 -2.73
CA GLY A 221 6.74 -3.71 -2.20
C GLY A 221 8.02 -2.97 -1.80
N GLN A 222 8.21 -1.73 -2.22
CA GLN A 222 9.38 -0.95 -1.82
C GLN A 222 9.25 -0.40 -0.39
N ARG A 223 10.40 -0.20 0.24
CA ARG A 223 10.53 0.45 1.55
C ARG A 223 10.69 1.95 1.37
N VAL A 224 10.08 2.72 2.25
CA VAL A 224 10.10 4.19 2.20
C VAL A 224 10.44 4.76 3.57
N ARG A 225 11.31 5.76 3.62
CA ARG A 225 11.59 6.54 4.80
C ARG A 225 11.48 8.03 4.50
N PHE A 226 10.84 8.77 5.39
CA PHE A 226 10.77 10.22 5.31
C PHE A 226 11.93 10.85 6.08
N VAL A 227 12.66 11.74 5.43
CA VAL A 227 13.85 12.39 6.00
C VAL A 227 13.53 13.87 6.26
N PRO A 228 13.55 14.33 7.52
CA PRO A 228 13.29 15.73 7.83
C PRO A 228 14.30 16.66 7.17
N VAL A 229 13.80 17.73 6.52
CA VAL A 229 14.60 18.82 5.99
C VAL A 229 14.08 20.16 6.52
N THR A 230 14.95 21.16 6.56
CA THR A 230 14.63 22.54 7.00
C THR A 230 13.94 23.34 5.92
#